data_8e8f873417e72091d61eb089d7080d2e
#
_entry.id   8e8f873417e72091d61eb089d7080d2e
#
_cell.length_a   1.000
_cell.length_b   1.000
_cell.length_c   1.000
_cell.angle_alpha   90.00
_cell.angle_beta   90.00
_cell.angle_gamma   90.00
#
_symmetry.space_group_name_H-M   'P 1'
#
loop_
_entity.id
_entity.type
_entity.pdbx_description
1 polymer ?
#
loop_
_entity_poly.entity_id
_entity_poly.type
_entity_poly.pdbx_seq_one_letter_code
_entity_poly.pdbx_strand_id
1 'polypeptide(L)'
;MNLQQQWCDNSTCPDYQKLNQGNIQVHSYAQRRYYCRTCRRTFGFDKGTFFEGLRTNRQKLIDAVSMLVERSSLRAVGRVKLSKPNTVLHWLDLAGQHATAFSNLLIRDVHVDQVQIDELYTFVKKREFPHAI
;
A
#
# COMPACT_ATOMS: atom_id res chain seq x y z
N MET A 1 15.41 -6.65 10.59
CA MET A 1 13.98 -7.00 10.73
C MET A 1 13.68 -7.16 12.21
N ASN A 2 12.73 -6.41 12.75
CA ASN A 2 12.41 -6.50 14.16
C ASN A 2 11.23 -7.47 14.35
N LEU A 3 11.51 -8.67 14.87
CA LEU A 3 10.50 -9.70 15.13
C LEU A 3 9.51 -9.29 16.23
N GLN A 4 9.90 -8.37 17.12
CA GLN A 4 9.06 -7.87 18.19
C GLN A 4 7.87 -7.03 17.67
N GLN A 5 7.98 -6.47 16.46
CA GLN A 5 6.93 -5.70 15.80
C GLN A 5 6.02 -6.57 14.91
N GLN A 6 6.21 -7.88 14.94
CA GLN A 6 5.39 -8.80 14.14
C GLN A 6 4.34 -9.46 15.01
N TRP A 7 3.18 -9.71 14.45
CA TRP A 7 2.05 -10.38 15.09
C TRP A 7 1.52 -11.52 14.24
N CYS A 8 0.78 -12.44 14.84
CA CYS A 8 0.10 -13.51 14.13
C CYS A 8 -1.13 -12.97 13.37
N ASP A 9 -1.22 -13.33 12.08
CA ASP A 9 -2.30 -12.90 11.19
C ASP A 9 -3.51 -13.86 11.16
N ASN A 10 -3.42 -14.95 11.89
CA ASN A 10 -4.50 -15.93 11.94
C ASN A 10 -5.54 -15.52 12.99
N SER A 11 -6.75 -15.15 12.55
CA SER A 11 -7.87 -14.73 13.43
C SER A 11 -8.29 -15.77 14.47
N THR A 12 -8.02 -17.07 14.21
CA THR A 12 -8.31 -18.15 15.13
C THR A 12 -7.17 -18.41 16.14
N CYS A 13 -6.06 -17.66 16.05
CA CYS A 13 -4.94 -17.81 16.96
C CYS A 13 -5.18 -17.04 18.27
N PRO A 14 -4.88 -17.62 19.44
CA PRO A 14 -4.95 -16.90 20.73
C PRO A 14 -4.08 -15.63 20.78
N ASP A 15 -2.98 -15.63 19.96
CA ASP A 15 -2.05 -14.50 19.84
C ASP A 15 -2.29 -13.66 18.59
N TYR A 16 -3.51 -13.68 18.05
CA TYR A 16 -3.90 -12.85 16.90
C TYR A 16 -3.67 -11.37 17.20
N GLN A 17 -2.96 -10.68 16.33
CA GLN A 17 -2.61 -9.25 16.42
C GLN A 17 -1.89 -8.81 17.72
N LYS A 18 -1.41 -9.74 18.55
CA LYS A 18 -0.64 -9.40 19.75
C LYS A 18 0.83 -9.25 19.40
N LEU A 19 1.41 -8.12 19.78
CA LEU A 19 2.84 -7.81 19.65
C LEU A 19 3.65 -8.38 20.82
N ASN A 20 4.94 -8.57 20.61
CA ASN A 20 5.90 -8.93 21.68
C ASN A 20 5.63 -10.25 22.41
N GLN A 21 4.89 -11.18 21.82
CA GLN A 21 4.61 -12.47 22.43
C GLN A 21 5.76 -13.50 22.27
N GLY A 22 6.79 -13.17 21.47
CA GLY A 22 7.89 -14.10 21.17
C GLY A 22 7.48 -15.35 20.38
N ASN A 23 6.24 -15.39 19.92
CA ASN A 23 5.65 -16.52 19.19
C ASN A 23 5.95 -16.49 17.68
N ILE A 24 6.49 -15.38 17.16
CA ILE A 24 6.79 -15.21 15.75
C ILE A 24 8.27 -15.48 15.49
N GLN A 25 8.54 -16.32 14.48
CA GLN A 25 9.89 -16.65 14.02
C GLN A 25 9.99 -16.47 12.51
N VAL A 26 11.22 -16.35 11.99
CA VAL A 26 11.48 -16.44 10.56
C VAL A 26 11.39 -17.89 10.13
N HIS A 27 10.45 -18.21 9.24
CA HIS A 27 10.32 -19.52 8.63
C HIS A 27 11.31 -19.69 7.49
N SER A 28 11.39 -18.70 6.59
CA SER A 28 12.29 -18.72 5.46
C SER A 28 12.63 -17.30 5.01
N TYR A 29 13.90 -16.95 4.97
CA TYR A 29 14.39 -15.70 4.41
C TYR A 29 14.23 -15.67 2.88
N ALA A 30 14.50 -16.80 2.21
CA ALA A 30 14.39 -16.90 0.76
C ALA A 30 12.95 -16.70 0.27
N GLN A 31 11.96 -17.25 0.97
CA GLN A 31 10.55 -17.11 0.68
C GLN A 31 9.91 -15.90 1.38
N ARG A 32 10.67 -15.20 2.20
CA ARG A 32 10.20 -14.03 2.99
C ARG A 32 8.96 -14.37 3.80
N ARG A 33 9.04 -15.42 4.64
CA ARG A 33 7.92 -15.90 5.46
C ARG A 33 8.26 -15.95 6.94
N TYR A 34 7.28 -15.57 7.74
CA TYR A 34 7.24 -15.81 9.17
C TYR A 34 6.47 -17.08 9.51
N TYR A 35 6.66 -17.57 10.72
CA TYR A 35 5.98 -18.71 11.32
C TYR A 35 5.51 -18.35 12.73
N CYS A 36 4.24 -18.63 13.02
CA CYS A 36 3.71 -18.51 14.37
C CYS A 36 3.81 -19.84 15.10
N ARG A 37 4.50 -19.88 16.23
CA ARG A 37 4.65 -21.09 17.05
C ARG A 37 3.32 -21.55 17.67
N THR A 38 2.44 -20.62 18.04
CA THR A 38 1.17 -20.90 18.69
C THR A 38 0.19 -21.61 17.77
N CYS A 39 -0.07 -21.09 16.58
CA CYS A 39 -1.02 -21.69 15.65
C CYS A 39 -0.38 -22.50 14.52
N ARG A 40 0.96 -22.56 14.46
CA ARG A 40 1.75 -23.30 13.46
C ARG A 40 1.51 -22.86 12.01
N ARG A 41 0.94 -21.67 11.77
CA ARG A 41 0.76 -21.12 10.42
C ARG A 41 1.90 -20.22 10.02
N THR A 42 2.14 -20.15 8.70
CA THR A 42 3.12 -19.23 8.09
C THR A 42 2.41 -18.09 7.36
N PHE A 43 3.00 -16.90 7.38
CA PHE A 43 2.52 -15.74 6.65
C PHE A 43 3.69 -14.95 6.05
N GLY A 44 3.40 -14.11 5.05
CA GLY A 44 4.43 -13.35 4.33
C GLY A 44 4.98 -12.19 5.15
N PHE A 45 6.22 -11.76 4.87
CA PHE A 45 6.84 -10.57 5.47
C PHE A 45 6.08 -9.28 5.12
N ASP A 46 5.40 -9.29 3.97
CA ASP A 46 4.69 -8.14 3.43
C ASP A 46 3.21 -8.10 3.81
N LYS A 47 2.78 -9.03 4.69
CA LYS A 47 1.41 -9.13 5.17
C LYS A 47 0.95 -7.83 5.83
N GLY A 48 -0.24 -7.34 5.45
CA GLY A 48 -0.78 -6.07 5.93
C GLY A 48 -0.09 -4.82 5.37
N THR A 49 0.80 -4.98 4.39
CA THR A 49 1.41 -3.87 3.65
C THR A 49 0.89 -3.82 2.22
N PHE A 50 1.05 -2.69 1.55
CA PHE A 50 0.65 -2.58 0.15
C PHE A 50 1.49 -3.44 -0.82
N PHE A 51 2.54 -4.08 -0.34
CA PHE A 51 3.36 -5.06 -1.09
C PHE A 51 2.81 -6.49 -1.01
N GLU A 52 1.76 -6.72 -0.23
CA GLU A 52 1.20 -8.05 -0.04
C GLU A 52 0.72 -8.65 -1.37
N GLY A 53 1.12 -9.89 -1.64
CA GLY A 53 0.75 -10.61 -2.86
C GLY A 53 1.48 -10.17 -4.13
N LEU A 54 2.29 -9.11 -4.07
CA LEU A 54 3.04 -8.63 -5.23
C LEU A 54 4.35 -9.41 -5.42
N ARG A 55 4.59 -9.83 -6.67
CA ARG A 55 5.86 -10.46 -7.08
C ARG A 55 6.90 -9.44 -7.55
N THR A 56 6.50 -8.20 -7.69
CA THR A 56 7.35 -7.11 -8.16
C THR A 56 8.33 -6.69 -7.09
N ASN A 57 9.55 -6.33 -7.50
CA ASN A 57 10.54 -5.74 -6.59
C ASN A 57 9.96 -4.45 -5.96
N ARG A 58 10.10 -4.33 -4.63
CA ARG A 58 9.59 -3.20 -3.85
C ARG A 58 10.09 -1.85 -4.38
N GLN A 59 11.39 -1.75 -4.69
CA GLN A 59 11.98 -0.51 -5.18
C GLN A 59 11.37 -0.10 -6.52
N LYS A 60 11.21 -1.05 -7.45
CA LYS A 60 10.56 -0.80 -8.74
C LYS A 60 9.16 -0.21 -8.58
N LEU A 61 8.42 -0.71 -7.59
CA LEU A 61 7.06 -0.29 -7.32
C LEU A 61 7.03 1.09 -6.65
N ILE A 62 7.88 1.33 -5.66
CA ILE A 62 8.02 2.64 -5.01
C ILE A 62 8.38 3.70 -6.06
N ASP A 63 9.38 3.44 -6.89
CA ASP A 63 9.80 4.37 -7.94
C ASP A 63 8.66 4.64 -8.94
N ALA A 64 7.89 3.60 -9.32
CA ALA A 64 6.77 3.76 -10.24
C ALA A 64 5.68 4.68 -9.66
N VAL A 65 5.33 4.48 -8.38
CA VAL A 65 4.36 5.33 -7.68
C VAL A 65 4.90 6.76 -7.53
N SER A 66 6.16 6.92 -7.15
CA SER A 66 6.80 8.25 -7.05
C SER A 66 6.76 9.00 -8.38
N MET A 67 7.07 8.32 -9.51
CA MET A 67 6.97 8.94 -10.84
C MET A 67 5.54 9.38 -11.17
N LEU A 68 4.51 8.65 -10.73
CA LEU A 68 3.11 9.04 -10.94
C LEU A 68 2.73 10.26 -10.10
N VAL A 69 3.20 10.34 -8.86
CA VAL A 69 3.02 11.52 -8.00
C VAL A 69 3.66 12.76 -8.65
N GLU A 70 4.82 12.60 -9.29
CA GLU A 70 5.50 13.63 -10.08
C GLU A 70 4.84 13.87 -11.46
N ARG A 71 3.56 13.53 -11.61
CA ARG A 71 2.73 13.76 -12.80
C ARG A 71 3.18 13.03 -14.06
N SER A 72 4.00 11.99 -13.97
CA SER A 72 4.31 11.14 -15.12
C SER A 72 3.10 10.35 -15.56
N SER A 73 2.88 10.21 -16.86
CA SER A 73 1.76 9.40 -17.36
C SER A 73 2.00 7.90 -17.12
N LEU A 74 0.92 7.12 -16.95
CA LEU A 74 0.98 5.66 -16.79
C LEU A 74 1.78 4.97 -17.91
N ARG A 75 1.66 5.46 -19.14
CA ARG A 75 2.41 4.94 -20.30
C ARG A 75 3.90 5.25 -20.20
N ALA A 76 4.27 6.44 -19.73
CA ALA A 76 5.66 6.83 -19.53
C ALA A 76 6.30 5.96 -18.44
N VAL A 77 5.64 5.82 -17.30
CA VAL A 77 6.10 4.94 -16.19
C VAL A 77 6.22 3.49 -16.66
N GLY A 78 5.25 3.00 -17.42
CA GLY A 78 5.28 1.66 -17.98
C GLY A 78 6.52 1.42 -18.88
N ARG A 79 6.88 2.37 -19.72
CA ARG A 79 8.10 2.29 -20.57
C ARG A 79 9.38 2.31 -19.71
N VAL A 80 9.49 3.26 -18.79
CA VAL A 80 10.70 3.42 -17.93
C VAL A 80 10.90 2.21 -17.02
N LYS A 81 9.81 1.71 -16.43
CA LYS A 81 9.87 0.56 -15.50
C LYS A 81 9.68 -0.79 -16.17
N LEU A 82 9.68 -0.86 -17.51
CA LEU A 82 9.48 -2.10 -18.28
C LEU A 82 8.29 -2.90 -17.74
N SER A 83 7.13 -2.26 -17.68
CA SER A 83 5.89 -2.83 -17.16
C SER A 83 4.70 -2.40 -18.00
N LYS A 84 3.68 -3.26 -18.09
CA LYS A 84 2.45 -2.91 -18.80
C LYS A 84 1.73 -1.75 -18.10
N PRO A 85 1.11 -0.80 -18.79
CA PRO A 85 0.37 0.31 -18.18
C PRO A 85 -0.70 -0.16 -17.17
N ASN A 86 -1.41 -1.25 -17.48
CA ASN A 86 -2.41 -1.83 -16.57
C ASN A 86 -1.78 -2.36 -15.27
N THR A 87 -0.55 -2.88 -15.33
CA THR A 87 0.18 -3.29 -14.13
C THR A 87 0.56 -2.08 -13.28
N VAL A 88 0.97 -0.98 -13.91
CA VAL A 88 1.28 0.29 -13.21
C VAL A 88 0.01 0.87 -12.59
N LEU A 89 -1.12 0.81 -13.28
CA LEU A 89 -2.42 1.23 -12.76
C LEU A 89 -2.81 0.40 -11.52
N HIS A 90 -2.67 -0.91 -11.59
CA HIS A 90 -2.94 -1.79 -10.45
C HIS A 90 -2.07 -1.45 -9.22
N TRP A 91 -0.79 -1.12 -9.42
CA TRP A 91 0.07 -0.66 -8.31
C TRP A 91 -0.40 0.66 -7.71
N LEU A 92 -0.88 1.58 -8.55
CA LEU A 92 -1.45 2.85 -8.09
C LEU A 92 -2.73 2.63 -7.27
N ASP A 93 -3.61 1.74 -7.73
CA ASP A 93 -4.85 1.40 -7.02
C ASP A 93 -4.55 0.81 -5.63
N LEU A 94 -3.59 -0.11 -5.54
CA LEU A 94 -3.16 -0.67 -4.25
C LEU A 94 -2.58 0.40 -3.33
N ALA A 95 -1.73 1.28 -3.85
CA ALA A 95 -1.17 2.39 -3.09
C ALA A 95 -2.27 3.33 -2.58
N GLY A 96 -3.26 3.65 -3.43
CA GLY A 96 -4.41 4.46 -3.07
C GLY A 96 -5.27 3.86 -1.97
N GLN A 97 -5.55 2.56 -2.04
CA GLN A 97 -6.29 1.84 -0.99
C GLN A 97 -5.56 1.90 0.36
N HIS A 98 -4.25 1.71 0.37
CA HIS A 98 -3.45 1.83 1.59
C HIS A 98 -3.37 3.27 2.11
N ALA A 99 -3.23 4.25 1.24
CA ALA A 99 -3.23 5.65 1.61
C ALA A 99 -4.56 6.06 2.25
N THR A 100 -5.68 5.60 1.71
CA THR A 100 -7.02 5.83 2.27
C THR A 100 -7.17 5.20 3.65
N ALA A 101 -6.74 3.94 3.80
CA ALA A 101 -6.80 3.24 5.09
C ALA A 101 -5.94 3.93 6.15
N PHE A 102 -4.74 4.39 5.78
CA PHE A 102 -3.83 5.14 6.64
C PHE A 102 -4.40 6.51 7.00
N SER A 103 -4.95 7.25 6.05
CA SER A 103 -5.60 8.55 6.25
C SER A 103 -6.77 8.40 7.24
N ASN A 104 -7.64 7.40 7.04
CA ASN A 104 -8.77 7.13 7.93
C ASN A 104 -8.35 6.76 9.37
N LEU A 105 -7.14 6.19 9.53
CA LEU A 105 -6.59 5.89 10.85
C LEU A 105 -6.08 7.15 11.56
N LEU A 106 -5.44 8.06 10.80
CA LEU A 106 -4.82 9.28 11.35
C LEU A 106 -5.83 10.42 11.58
N ILE A 107 -6.87 10.51 10.74
CA ILE A 107 -7.86 11.61 10.76
C ILE A 107 -9.09 11.21 11.59
N ARG A 108 -8.92 10.35 12.58
CA ARG A 108 -9.98 10.07 13.55
C ARG A 108 -10.07 11.19 14.57
N ASP A 109 -11.31 11.69 14.77
CA ASP A 109 -11.64 12.65 15.83
C ASP A 109 -10.84 13.98 15.78
N VAL A 110 -10.44 14.41 14.58
CA VAL A 110 -9.80 15.71 14.39
C VAL A 110 -10.87 16.79 14.39
N HIS A 111 -10.94 17.58 15.46
CA HIS A 111 -11.72 18.82 15.47
C HIS A 111 -10.95 19.88 14.68
N VAL A 112 -11.51 20.31 13.56
CA VAL A 112 -10.90 21.30 12.68
C VAL A 112 -11.79 22.52 12.64
N ASP A 113 -11.32 23.61 13.23
CA ASP A 113 -12.04 24.90 13.20
C ASP A 113 -11.90 25.62 11.86
N GLN A 114 -10.82 25.36 11.13
CA GLN A 114 -10.55 25.98 9.83
C GLN A 114 -9.74 25.04 8.92
N VAL A 115 -10.22 24.84 7.70
CA VAL A 115 -9.52 24.07 6.64
C VAL A 115 -9.02 25.02 5.57
N GLN A 116 -7.72 25.09 5.39
CA GLN A 116 -7.10 25.80 4.30
C GLN A 116 -6.71 24.80 3.21
N ILE A 117 -7.33 24.87 2.03
CA ILE A 117 -7.02 24.00 0.90
C ILE A 117 -6.12 24.79 -0.04
N ASP A 118 -4.82 24.53 0.04
CA ASP A 118 -3.83 25.07 -0.86
C ASP A 118 -3.68 24.13 -2.06
N GLU A 119 -4.05 24.57 -3.25
CA GLU A 119 -3.89 23.87 -4.54
C GLU A 119 -4.51 22.48 -4.68
N LEU A 120 -5.82 22.37 -4.77
CA LEU A 120 -6.48 21.18 -5.28
C LEU A 120 -6.52 21.19 -6.82
N TYR A 121 -5.44 20.77 -7.49
CA TYR A 121 -5.49 20.50 -8.94
C TYR A 121 -6.18 19.17 -9.18
N THR A 122 -7.51 19.17 -9.21
CA THR A 122 -8.27 18.06 -9.74
C THR A 122 -8.36 18.17 -11.25
N PHE A 123 -8.07 17.09 -11.97
CA PHE A 123 -8.48 16.96 -13.36
C PHE A 123 -10.00 16.88 -13.42
N VAL A 124 -10.65 18.03 -13.51
CA VAL A 124 -12.07 18.09 -13.79
C VAL A 124 -12.26 17.64 -15.23
N LYS A 125 -13.14 16.67 -15.42
CA LYS A 125 -13.67 16.18 -16.68
C LYS A 125 -13.77 17.31 -17.71
N LYS A 126 -13.22 17.07 -18.91
CA LYS A 126 -13.26 17.97 -20.06
C LYS A 126 -14.55 18.77 -20.10
N ARG A 127 -14.46 20.09 -19.98
CA ARG A 127 -15.62 20.98 -20.18
C ARG A 127 -16.13 20.78 -21.60
N GLU A 128 -17.32 20.25 -21.73
CA GLU A 128 -18.06 20.37 -22.99
C GLU A 128 -18.42 21.85 -23.12
N PHE A 129 -17.76 22.55 -24.02
CA PHE A 129 -18.19 23.89 -24.42
C PHE A 129 -19.51 23.72 -25.15
N PRO A 130 -20.58 24.40 -24.76
CA PRO A 130 -21.79 24.46 -25.59
C PRO A 130 -21.38 25.07 -26.93
N HIS A 131 -21.71 24.38 -28.00
CA HIS A 131 -21.53 24.90 -29.32
C HIS A 131 -22.31 26.22 -29.40
N ALA A 132 -21.58 27.32 -29.63
CA ALA A 132 -22.22 28.59 -30.01
C ALA A 132 -22.94 28.39 -31.34
N ILE A 133 -24.23 28.72 -31.35
CA ILE A 133 -25.09 28.80 -32.52
C ILE A 133 -24.65 29.97 -33.39
#